data_479da05f4af65a7a95d2887e4ef7ee04
#
_entry.id   479da05f4af65a7a95d2887e4ef7ee04
#
_cell.length_a   1.000
_cell.length_b   1.000
_cell.length_c   1.000
_cell.angle_alpha   90.00
_cell.angle_beta   90.00
_cell.angle_gamma   90.00
#
_symmetry.space_group_name_H-M   'P 1'
#
loop_
_entity.id
_entity.type
_entity.pdbx_description
1 polymer ?
#
loop_
_entity_poly.entity_id
_entity_poly.type
_entity_poly.pdbx_seq_one_letter_code
_entity_poly.pdbx_strand_id
1 'polypeptide(L)'
;MKSSKKDTQNIVLEWISKNHKYNSKSWEVDIVAKRIIAWISSSRLTYEDGSRDYKNKFNSVIKKQINHLINAIEGSELVDDKMIGCAAIILTGLSYQDKDQYLRTGLNLLTKLTKYSFDNDGFPKSRNIRQLCFYLKCFILIRE
;
A
#
# COMPACT_ATOMS: atom_id res chain seq x y z
N MET A 1 -0.39 20.00 -17.93
CA MET A 1 -0.35 18.54 -17.64
C MET A 1 1.07 17.94 -17.63
N LYS A 2 1.92 18.20 -18.63
CA LYS A 2 3.32 17.69 -18.62
C LYS A 2 4.16 18.23 -17.44
N SER A 3 4.02 19.49 -17.07
CA SER A 3 4.70 20.09 -15.91
C SER A 3 4.33 19.35 -14.62
N SER A 4 3.04 19.11 -14.36
CA SER A 4 2.55 18.46 -13.14
C SER A 4 3.09 17.02 -12.96
N LYS A 5 3.23 16.23 -14.03
CA LYS A 5 3.82 14.89 -13.97
C LYS A 5 5.30 14.95 -13.57
N LYS A 6 6.06 15.85 -14.20
CA LYS A 6 7.48 16.02 -13.91
C LYS A 6 7.72 16.48 -12.47
N ASP A 7 6.90 17.39 -11.99
CA ASP A 7 6.99 17.89 -10.63
C ASP A 7 6.68 16.78 -9.62
N THR A 8 5.63 15.96 -9.88
CA THR A 8 5.30 14.81 -9.05
C THR A 8 6.45 13.77 -9.03
N GLN A 9 7.03 13.46 -10.18
CA GLN A 9 8.14 12.52 -10.26
C GLN A 9 9.40 13.04 -9.55
N ASN A 10 9.66 14.34 -9.59
CA ASN A 10 10.73 14.97 -8.84
C ASN A 10 10.52 14.86 -7.33
N ILE A 11 9.30 15.07 -6.85
CA ILE A 11 8.95 14.90 -5.44
C ILE A 11 9.18 13.43 -5.00
N VAL A 12 8.78 12.46 -5.83
CA VAL A 12 9.03 11.05 -5.55
C VAL A 12 10.53 10.75 -5.49
N LEU A 13 11.32 11.27 -6.44
CA LEU A 13 12.78 11.11 -6.42
C LEU A 13 13.43 11.75 -5.19
N GLU A 14 13.00 12.93 -4.80
CA GLU A 14 13.48 13.58 -3.60
C GLU A 14 13.17 12.76 -2.35
N TRP A 15 11.96 12.23 -2.25
CA TRP A 15 11.59 11.33 -1.17
C TRP A 15 12.47 10.07 -1.16
N ILE A 16 12.68 9.43 -2.31
CA ILE A 16 13.54 8.24 -2.45
C ILE A 16 14.96 8.56 -1.97
N SER A 17 15.53 9.69 -2.39
CA SER A 17 16.89 10.08 -2.00
C SER A 17 17.06 10.25 -0.50
N LYS A 18 16.04 10.76 0.19
CA LYS A 18 16.07 11.05 1.63
C LYS A 18 15.69 9.84 2.50
N ASN A 19 14.81 8.98 2.01
CA ASN A 19 14.13 7.97 2.82
C ASN A 19 14.26 6.53 2.30
N HIS A 20 15.16 6.24 1.36
CA HIS A 20 15.36 4.89 0.84
C HIS A 20 15.91 3.91 1.89
N LYS A 21 16.48 4.41 2.97
CA LYS A 21 16.86 3.62 4.15
C LYS A 21 15.73 3.66 5.17
N TYR A 22 15.59 2.55 5.90
CA TYR A 22 14.63 2.46 6.99
C TYR A 22 14.83 3.60 8.00
N ASN A 23 13.72 4.22 8.39
CA ASN A 23 13.64 5.10 9.56
C ASN A 23 12.25 4.97 10.20
N SER A 24 12.19 5.04 11.52
CA SER A 24 10.96 4.78 12.28
C SER A 24 9.78 5.68 11.88
N LYS A 25 10.04 6.93 11.50
CA LYS A 25 8.97 7.89 11.18
C LYS A 25 8.31 7.67 9.84
N SER A 26 9.08 7.32 8.80
CA SER A 26 8.56 7.19 7.43
C SER A 26 8.29 5.74 7.00
N TRP A 27 8.62 4.77 7.85
CA TRP A 27 8.48 3.34 7.57
C TRP A 27 7.50 2.62 8.51
N GLU A 28 6.65 3.33 9.24
CA GLU A 28 5.52 2.76 9.96
C GLU A 28 4.52 2.11 9.01
N VAL A 29 3.85 1.05 9.46
CA VAL A 29 2.98 0.19 8.64
C VAL A 29 1.94 1.00 7.86
N ASP A 30 1.21 1.88 8.55
CA ASP A 30 0.17 2.70 7.92
C ASP A 30 0.74 3.74 6.94
N ILE A 31 1.89 4.34 7.28
CA ILE A 31 2.55 5.35 6.43
C ILE A 31 3.09 4.72 5.15
N VAL A 32 3.74 3.55 5.26
CA VAL A 32 4.22 2.80 4.09
C VAL A 32 3.04 2.37 3.22
N ALA A 33 1.98 1.81 3.82
CA ALA A 33 0.80 1.38 3.09
C ALA A 33 0.12 2.52 2.33
N LYS A 34 -0.13 3.64 2.99
CA LYS A 34 -0.72 4.85 2.38
C LYS A 34 0.12 5.38 1.22
N ARG A 35 1.44 5.40 1.38
CA ARG A 35 2.37 5.85 0.33
C ARG A 35 2.35 4.94 -0.89
N ILE A 36 2.42 3.62 -0.69
CA ILE A 36 2.34 2.65 -1.78
C ILE A 36 1.02 2.80 -2.54
N ILE A 37 -0.10 2.87 -1.83
CA ILE A 37 -1.42 3.08 -2.42
C ILE A 37 -1.44 4.37 -3.23
N ALA A 38 -1.00 5.48 -2.66
CA ALA A 38 -0.97 6.78 -3.33
C ALA A 38 -0.11 6.74 -4.61
N TRP A 39 1.07 6.15 -4.55
CA TRP A 39 1.97 6.10 -5.69
C TRP A 39 1.46 5.19 -6.82
N ILE A 40 0.90 4.03 -6.49
CA ILE A 40 0.37 3.09 -7.48
C ILE A 40 -0.95 3.60 -8.08
N SER A 41 -1.89 4.05 -7.24
CA SER A 41 -3.19 4.56 -7.72
C SER A 41 -3.05 5.82 -8.58
N SER A 42 -1.98 6.59 -8.38
CA SER A 42 -1.67 7.78 -9.18
C SER A 42 -0.62 7.53 -10.27
N SER A 43 -0.51 6.32 -10.79
CA SER A 43 0.54 5.90 -11.74
C SER A 43 0.67 6.83 -12.96
N ARG A 44 -0.42 7.44 -13.41
CA ARG A 44 -0.41 8.46 -14.48
C ARG A 44 0.49 9.66 -14.17
N LEU A 45 0.63 10.01 -12.90
CA LEU A 45 1.46 11.13 -12.44
C LEU A 45 2.83 10.65 -11.93
N THR A 46 2.83 9.55 -11.19
CA THR A 46 4.01 9.07 -10.47
C THR A 46 4.91 8.16 -11.29
N TYR A 47 4.40 7.50 -12.35
CA TYR A 47 5.13 6.45 -13.05
C TYR A 47 5.16 6.61 -14.58
N GLU A 48 4.00 6.91 -15.21
CA GLU A 48 3.92 7.03 -16.66
C GLU A 48 4.81 8.16 -17.17
N ASP A 49 5.35 8.00 -18.39
CA ASP A 49 6.27 8.94 -19.02
C ASP A 49 7.59 9.18 -18.26
N GLY A 50 7.86 8.47 -17.18
CA GLY A 50 9.14 8.51 -16.48
C GLY A 50 10.25 7.86 -17.31
N SER A 51 11.49 8.37 -17.16
CA SER A 51 12.66 7.77 -17.78
C SER A 51 12.88 6.33 -17.28
N ARG A 52 13.62 5.52 -18.03
CA ARG A 52 13.94 4.15 -17.62
C ARG A 52 14.65 4.10 -16.25
N ASP A 53 15.58 5.02 -16.02
CA ASP A 53 16.29 5.12 -14.74
C ASP A 53 15.35 5.46 -13.59
N TYR A 54 14.44 6.42 -13.80
CA TYR A 54 13.40 6.76 -12.81
C TYR A 54 12.53 5.55 -12.49
N LYS A 55 12.00 4.85 -13.50
CA LYS A 55 11.15 3.67 -13.32
C LYS A 55 11.85 2.56 -12.56
N ASN A 56 13.14 2.34 -12.83
CA ASN A 56 13.94 1.37 -12.09
C ASN A 56 14.07 1.73 -10.61
N LYS A 57 14.35 2.99 -10.30
CA LYS A 57 14.41 3.48 -8.91
C LYS A 57 13.05 3.37 -8.21
N PHE A 58 11.98 3.77 -8.89
CA PHE A 58 10.62 3.67 -8.38
C PHE A 58 10.25 2.21 -8.05
N ASN A 59 10.42 1.30 -8.99
CA ASN A 59 10.10 -0.12 -8.80
C ASN A 59 10.95 -0.76 -7.70
N SER A 60 12.23 -0.40 -7.61
CA SER A 60 13.12 -0.89 -6.56
C SER A 60 12.65 -0.46 -5.16
N VAL A 61 12.24 0.79 -5.01
CA VAL A 61 11.77 1.29 -3.71
C VAL A 61 10.38 0.78 -3.36
N ILE A 62 9.48 0.59 -4.32
CA ILE A 62 8.20 -0.08 -4.08
C ILE A 62 8.42 -1.49 -3.56
N LYS A 63 9.28 -2.27 -4.25
CA LYS A 63 9.63 -3.64 -3.81
C LYS A 63 10.18 -3.66 -2.38
N LYS A 64 11.06 -2.72 -2.04
CA LYS A 64 11.64 -2.61 -0.70
C LYS A 64 10.56 -2.30 0.35
N GLN A 65 9.67 -1.37 0.06
CA GLN A 65 8.57 -0.99 0.96
C GLN A 65 7.57 -2.14 1.16
N ILE A 66 7.20 -2.86 0.11
CA ILE A 66 6.29 -4.01 0.21
C ILE A 66 6.91 -5.13 1.05
N ASN A 67 8.18 -5.45 0.83
CA ASN A 67 8.85 -6.48 1.63
C ASN A 67 8.91 -6.08 3.11
N HIS A 68 9.20 -4.81 3.41
CA HIS A 68 9.14 -4.31 4.77
C HIS A 68 7.73 -4.42 5.36
N LEU A 69 6.72 -3.99 4.60
CA LEU A 69 5.31 -4.03 5.03
C LEU A 69 4.85 -5.46 5.34
N ILE A 70 5.16 -6.43 4.50
CA ILE A 70 4.84 -7.85 4.71
C ILE A 70 5.46 -8.36 6.02
N ASN A 71 6.69 -7.99 6.31
CA ASN A 71 7.39 -8.43 7.53
C ASN A 71 6.89 -7.71 8.80
N ALA A 72 6.43 -6.47 8.67
CA ALA A 72 6.02 -5.64 9.81
C ALA A 72 4.53 -5.74 10.17
N ILE A 73 3.68 -6.10 9.21
CA ILE A 73 2.21 -5.99 9.33
C ILE A 73 1.63 -6.84 10.47
N GLU A 74 2.16 -8.04 10.69
CA GLU A 74 1.66 -8.92 11.75
C GLU A 74 1.95 -8.36 13.14
N GLY A 75 3.04 -7.64 13.32
CA GLY A 75 3.44 -6.98 14.56
C GLY A 75 2.71 -5.67 14.86
N SER A 76 1.93 -5.13 13.91
CA SER A 76 1.13 -3.92 14.18
C SER A 76 0.04 -4.21 15.20
N GLU A 77 -0.14 -3.33 16.17
CA GLU A 77 -1.19 -3.46 17.20
C GLU A 77 -2.57 -3.05 16.66
N LEU A 78 -2.61 -2.11 15.72
CA LEU A 78 -3.85 -1.55 15.20
C LEU A 78 -4.39 -2.38 14.02
N VAL A 79 -5.63 -2.82 14.15
CA VAL A 79 -6.34 -3.54 13.07
C VAL A 79 -6.47 -2.69 11.81
N ASP A 80 -6.67 -1.38 11.97
CA ASP A 80 -6.77 -0.44 10.85
C ASP A 80 -5.47 -0.38 10.03
N ASP A 81 -4.32 -0.41 10.69
CA ASP A 81 -3.02 -0.44 10.03
C ASP A 81 -2.82 -1.75 9.25
N LYS A 82 -3.27 -2.87 9.83
CA LYS A 82 -3.26 -4.17 9.15
C LYS A 82 -4.17 -4.17 7.93
N MET A 83 -5.35 -3.56 8.02
CA MET A 83 -6.31 -3.48 6.91
C MET A 83 -5.75 -2.70 5.74
N ILE A 84 -5.23 -1.50 5.98
CA ILE A 84 -4.63 -0.69 4.91
C ILE A 84 -3.34 -1.32 4.37
N GLY A 85 -2.58 -2.00 5.22
CA GLY A 85 -1.41 -2.78 4.82
C GLY A 85 -1.77 -3.91 3.86
N CYS A 86 -2.82 -4.68 4.16
CA CYS A 86 -3.35 -5.71 3.25
C CYS A 86 -3.75 -5.11 1.91
N ALA A 87 -4.47 -3.98 1.91
CA ALA A 87 -4.88 -3.30 0.68
C ALA A 87 -3.67 -2.89 -0.17
N ALA A 88 -2.62 -2.34 0.45
CA ALA A 88 -1.39 -1.95 -0.25
C ALA A 88 -0.67 -3.16 -0.87
N ILE A 89 -0.59 -4.28 -0.15
CA ILE A 89 0.05 -5.52 -0.63
C ILE A 89 -0.73 -6.09 -1.82
N ILE A 90 -2.06 -6.18 -1.73
CA ILE A 90 -2.93 -6.68 -2.80
C ILE A 90 -2.83 -5.78 -4.03
N LEU A 91 -2.96 -4.45 -3.87
CA LEU A 91 -2.85 -3.50 -4.96
C LEU A 91 -1.50 -3.61 -5.69
N THR A 92 -0.42 -3.82 -4.95
CA THR A 92 0.90 -4.05 -5.55
C THR A 92 0.92 -5.36 -6.34
N GLY A 93 0.37 -6.44 -5.81
CA GLY A 93 0.27 -7.72 -6.51
C GLY A 93 -0.54 -7.63 -7.81
N LEU A 94 -1.62 -6.83 -7.82
CA LEU A 94 -2.43 -6.58 -9.02
C LEU A 94 -1.71 -5.70 -10.05
N SER A 95 -0.84 -4.78 -9.60
CA SER A 95 -0.16 -3.82 -10.48
C SER A 95 1.12 -4.37 -11.13
N TYR A 96 1.71 -5.41 -10.57
CA TYR A 96 2.95 -6.02 -11.04
C TYR A 96 2.73 -7.47 -11.46
N GLN A 97 2.61 -7.72 -12.77
CA GLN A 97 2.24 -9.02 -13.36
C GLN A 97 3.09 -10.22 -12.89
N ASP A 98 4.36 -10.00 -12.54
CA ASP A 98 5.27 -11.07 -12.11
C ASP A 98 5.25 -11.30 -10.58
N LYS A 99 4.26 -10.77 -9.87
CA LYS A 99 4.24 -10.75 -8.40
C LYS A 99 3.02 -11.40 -7.77
N ASP A 100 2.56 -12.53 -8.32
CA ASP A 100 1.49 -13.36 -7.75
C ASP A 100 1.68 -13.65 -6.26
N GLN A 101 2.93 -13.71 -5.80
CA GLN A 101 3.25 -13.91 -4.39
C GLN A 101 2.70 -12.79 -3.51
N TYR A 102 2.78 -11.53 -3.94
CA TYR A 102 2.23 -10.42 -3.17
C TYR A 102 0.71 -10.51 -3.09
N LEU A 103 0.06 -10.81 -4.21
CA LEU A 103 -1.40 -10.99 -4.25
C LEU A 103 -1.85 -12.11 -3.31
N ARG A 104 -1.21 -13.27 -3.38
CA ARG A 104 -1.53 -14.42 -2.49
C ARG A 104 -1.30 -14.07 -1.02
N THR A 105 -0.17 -13.44 -0.70
CA THR A 105 0.13 -13.00 0.67
C THR A 105 -0.92 -12.02 1.18
N GLY A 106 -1.25 -11.00 0.40
CA GLY A 106 -2.25 -9.99 0.77
C GLY A 106 -3.63 -10.60 0.98
N LEU A 107 -4.09 -11.49 0.09
CA LEU A 107 -5.38 -12.17 0.21
C LEU A 107 -5.43 -13.10 1.43
N ASN A 108 -4.36 -13.83 1.73
CA ASN A 108 -4.29 -14.67 2.92
C ASN A 108 -4.35 -13.83 4.21
N LEU A 109 -3.62 -12.72 4.27
CA LEU A 109 -3.67 -11.80 5.40
C LEU A 109 -5.06 -11.18 5.55
N LEU A 110 -5.67 -10.74 4.45
CA LEU A 110 -7.01 -10.16 4.45
C LEU A 110 -8.05 -11.18 4.95
N THR A 111 -7.98 -12.44 4.50
CA THR A 111 -8.88 -13.51 4.94
C THR A 111 -8.79 -13.75 6.46
N LYS A 112 -7.58 -13.80 7.00
CA LYS A 112 -7.37 -13.92 8.45
C LYS A 112 -7.95 -12.70 9.19
N LEU A 113 -7.65 -11.50 8.69
CA LEU A 113 -8.04 -10.25 9.31
C LEU A 113 -9.57 -10.06 9.32
N THR A 114 -10.26 -10.40 8.23
CA THR A 114 -11.71 -10.30 8.15
C THR A 114 -12.41 -11.26 9.13
N LYS A 115 -11.95 -12.49 9.22
CA LYS A 115 -12.47 -13.46 10.22
C LYS A 115 -12.31 -12.97 11.66
N TYR A 116 -11.24 -12.27 11.96
CA TYR A 116 -10.97 -11.71 13.27
C TYR A 116 -11.80 -10.44 13.54
N SER A 117 -11.93 -9.56 12.55
CA SER A 117 -12.43 -8.20 12.71
C SER A 117 -13.94 -8.04 12.50
N PHE A 118 -14.57 -8.97 11.76
CA PHE A 118 -16.00 -8.92 11.46
C PHE A 118 -16.77 -10.02 12.19
N ASP A 119 -18.04 -9.75 12.50
CA ASP A 119 -18.99 -10.75 13.00
C ASP A 119 -19.66 -11.51 11.83
N ASN A 120 -20.57 -12.41 12.18
CA ASN A 120 -21.30 -13.24 11.20
C ASN A 120 -22.25 -12.44 10.30
N ASP A 121 -22.66 -11.25 10.75
CA ASP A 121 -23.55 -10.35 10.00
C ASP A 121 -22.77 -9.38 9.12
N GLY A 122 -21.44 -9.46 9.12
CA GLY A 122 -20.55 -8.63 8.31
C GLY A 122 -20.28 -7.24 8.88
N PHE A 123 -20.54 -7.02 10.17
CA PHE A 123 -20.20 -5.78 10.85
C PHE A 123 -18.86 -5.89 11.58
N PRO A 124 -18.08 -4.79 11.65
CA PRO A 124 -16.92 -4.76 12.54
C PRO A 124 -17.32 -5.09 13.98
N LYS A 125 -16.59 -5.98 14.61
CA LYS A 125 -16.83 -6.36 16.02
C LYS A 125 -16.76 -5.17 16.99
N SER A 126 -16.02 -4.14 16.63
CA SER A 126 -15.94 -2.87 17.36
C SER A 126 -17.24 -2.08 17.33
N ARG A 127 -18.18 -2.38 16.40
CA ARG A 127 -19.40 -1.59 16.12
C ARG A 127 -19.13 -0.13 15.75
N ASN A 128 -17.93 0.19 15.36
CA ASN A 128 -17.51 1.53 14.99
C ASN A 128 -17.79 1.79 13.49
N ILE A 129 -18.75 2.67 13.20
CA ILE A 129 -19.15 3.03 11.84
C ILE A 129 -17.99 3.67 11.05
N ARG A 130 -17.14 4.47 11.69
CA ARG A 130 -15.97 5.08 11.02
C ARG A 130 -15.01 3.99 10.55
N GLN A 131 -14.80 2.96 11.35
CA GLN A 131 -13.97 1.82 11.01
C GLN A 131 -14.59 1.02 9.86
N LEU A 132 -15.90 0.80 9.86
CA LEU A 132 -16.61 0.17 8.74
C LEU A 132 -16.40 0.95 7.44
N CYS A 133 -16.60 2.26 7.46
CA CYS A 133 -16.39 3.12 6.27
C CYS A 133 -14.93 3.05 5.78
N PHE A 134 -13.96 3.01 6.68
CA PHE A 134 -12.55 2.87 6.35
C PHE A 134 -12.25 1.51 5.69
N TYR A 135 -12.77 0.42 6.22
CA TYR A 135 -12.61 -0.92 5.64
C TYR A 135 -13.27 -1.04 4.27
N LEU A 136 -14.47 -0.47 4.09
CA LEU A 136 -15.13 -0.42 2.79
C LEU A 136 -14.29 0.32 1.74
N LYS A 137 -13.64 1.43 2.10
CA LYS A 137 -12.71 2.13 1.19
C LYS A 137 -11.54 1.23 0.79
N CYS A 138 -10.96 0.48 1.72
CA CYS A 138 -9.90 -0.47 1.41
C CYS A 138 -10.39 -1.58 0.46
N PHE A 139 -11.58 -2.14 0.69
CA PHE A 139 -12.15 -3.19 -0.15
C PHE A 139 -12.49 -2.69 -1.56
N ILE A 140 -13.02 -1.48 -1.69
CA ILE A 140 -13.29 -0.87 -3.00
C ILE A 140 -11.98 -0.70 -3.77
N LEU A 141 -10.94 -0.19 -3.11
CA LEU A 141 -9.64 0.04 -3.73
C LEU A 141 -9.03 -1.23 -4.34
N ILE A 142 -9.20 -2.38 -3.69
CA ILE A 142 -8.62 -3.65 -4.15
C ILE A 142 -9.52 -4.44 -5.09
N ARG A 143 -10.76 -3.98 -5.30
CA ARG A 143 -11.71 -4.59 -6.23
C ARG A 143 -11.52 -4.10 -7.67
N GLU A 144 -11.15 -2.84 -7.85
CA GLU A 144 -10.93 -2.20 -9.16
C GLU A 144 -9.63 -2.69 -9.82
#